data_e52268cf94523bbceeb58836bad239d5
#
_entry.id   e52268cf94523bbceeb58836bad239d5
#
_cell.length_a   1.000
_cell.length_b   1.000
_cell.length_c   1.000
_cell.angle_alpha   90.00
_cell.angle_beta   90.00
_cell.angle_gamma   90.00
#
_symmetry.space_group_name_H-M   'P 1'
#
loop_
_entity.id
_entity.type
_entity.pdbx_description
1 polymer ?
#
loop_
_entity_poly.entity_id
_entity_poly.type
_entity_poly.pdbx_seq_one_letter_code
_entity_poly.pdbx_strand_id
1 'polypeptide(L)'
;MLSAGAPIGEITKDTVITQQIEVEGGQLTGLTLIGATYARQNTGTLKVEVLDGETVLAEQSVDIAAMADSSEFDITFDPIVSIPSDKAELKITAPESVEGNAVTLYMGNSMSTARNQVEVSLSDEEHVYMNGVMQDGALCVQVHSRENLWFGAYYWYIALAGLFAVALYCLYLVAGMQREKRLLVINLCAAFTRYRYLMKQLVSRDFKTKYKRSVLGVLWSFLNPLLTMMVQYIVFSTLFKSDIPNFSVYLLTGIVCFSFFSEATTMSLTSIVGNASLITKVYVPKYIYPLTRVMSSTINFGLSLIPLLFVLIITRTPIRSAILLLPFGVGCLFALALGVGMLLAAAMVFFRDTQFLWGVVSMLWMYATPIFYPESIIPSNFMVIYKMNPLYHIIRFIRIILIDGISPEPKAYALALLVSFVPLLIGATVFKKTQDRFVLNI
;
A
#
# COMPACT_ATOMS: atom_id res chain seq x y z
N MET A 1 1.01 -15.44 -7.16
CA MET A 1 1.24 -16.82 -7.62
C MET A 1 -0.10 -17.50 -7.74
N LEU A 2 -0.37 -18.08 -8.89
CA LEU A 2 -1.54 -18.93 -9.09
C LEU A 2 -1.39 -20.17 -8.20
N SER A 3 -2.40 -20.50 -7.41
CA SER A 3 -2.39 -21.73 -6.61
C SER A 3 -2.78 -22.89 -7.51
N ALA A 4 -1.83 -23.74 -7.89
CA ALA A 4 -2.10 -24.94 -8.65
C ALA A 4 -2.98 -25.90 -7.82
N GLY A 5 -4.16 -26.24 -8.34
CA GLY A 5 -5.05 -27.25 -7.79
C GLY A 5 -4.81 -28.63 -8.42
N ALA A 6 -5.84 -29.23 -9.02
CA ALA A 6 -5.74 -30.52 -9.70
C ALA A 6 -5.41 -30.35 -11.19
N PRO A 7 -4.67 -31.30 -11.84
CA PRO A 7 -4.47 -31.31 -13.28
C PRO A 7 -5.77 -31.73 -13.98
N ILE A 8 -6.07 -31.10 -15.13
CA ILE A 8 -7.29 -31.38 -15.92
C ILE A 8 -7.21 -32.72 -16.66
N GLY A 9 -6.02 -33.30 -16.83
CA GLY A 9 -5.75 -34.47 -17.62
C GLY A 9 -4.87 -34.21 -18.85
N GLU A 10 -4.45 -35.24 -19.57
CA GLU A 10 -3.63 -35.08 -20.76
C GLU A 10 -4.42 -34.36 -21.89
N ILE A 11 -3.82 -33.32 -22.45
CA ILE A 11 -4.40 -32.54 -23.57
C ILE A 11 -3.87 -33.20 -24.87
N THR A 12 -4.71 -34.02 -25.47
CA THR A 12 -4.42 -34.72 -26.73
C THR A 12 -5.07 -33.99 -27.91
N LYS A 13 -4.82 -34.48 -29.13
CA LYS A 13 -5.40 -33.91 -30.37
C LYS A 13 -6.94 -33.85 -30.38
N ASP A 14 -7.60 -34.76 -29.64
CA ASP A 14 -9.05 -34.85 -29.55
C ASP A 14 -9.63 -34.09 -28.36
N THR A 15 -8.76 -33.40 -27.60
CA THR A 15 -9.14 -32.64 -26.42
C THR A 15 -9.29 -31.16 -26.77
N VAL A 16 -10.46 -30.59 -26.47
CA VAL A 16 -10.73 -29.16 -26.59
C VAL A 16 -11.10 -28.63 -25.20
N ILE A 17 -10.35 -27.68 -24.71
CA ILE A 17 -10.62 -27.00 -23.45
C ILE A 17 -11.14 -25.62 -23.75
N THR A 18 -12.28 -25.24 -23.16
CA THR A 18 -12.84 -23.91 -23.27
C THR A 18 -13.17 -23.33 -21.90
N GLN A 19 -12.95 -22.03 -21.73
CA GLN A 19 -13.29 -21.30 -20.53
C GLN A 19 -13.53 -19.84 -20.84
N GLN A 20 -14.56 -19.26 -20.24
CA GLN A 20 -14.80 -17.82 -20.31
C GLN A 20 -13.84 -17.07 -19.38
N ILE A 21 -13.25 -16.00 -19.89
CA ILE A 21 -12.34 -15.10 -19.15
C ILE A 21 -12.89 -13.68 -19.19
N GLU A 22 -12.73 -12.94 -18.08
CA GLU A 22 -13.00 -11.51 -18.04
C GLU A 22 -11.70 -10.73 -18.30
N VAL A 23 -11.79 -9.73 -19.20
CA VAL A 23 -10.67 -8.89 -19.58
C VAL A 23 -10.97 -7.45 -19.22
N GLU A 24 -10.54 -7.03 -18.03
CA GLU A 24 -10.74 -5.66 -17.55
C GLU A 24 -10.16 -4.64 -18.54
N GLY A 25 -11.00 -3.71 -19.03
CA GLY A 25 -10.59 -2.65 -19.95
C GLY A 25 -10.54 -3.07 -21.42
N GLY A 26 -11.00 -4.26 -21.76
CA GLY A 26 -11.20 -4.74 -23.12
C GLY A 26 -9.95 -4.86 -23.99
N GLN A 27 -8.74 -4.76 -23.43
CA GLN A 27 -7.47 -4.90 -24.14
C GLN A 27 -6.60 -5.99 -23.51
N LEU A 28 -6.57 -7.17 -24.14
CA LEU A 28 -5.78 -8.30 -23.72
C LEU A 28 -4.35 -8.20 -24.26
N THR A 29 -3.37 -8.21 -23.34
CA THR A 29 -1.92 -8.16 -23.70
C THR A 29 -1.25 -9.52 -23.58
N GLY A 30 -1.77 -10.42 -22.76
CA GLY A 30 -1.22 -11.75 -22.56
C GLY A 30 -1.99 -12.57 -21.53
N LEU A 31 -1.57 -13.81 -21.38
CA LEU A 31 -2.09 -14.76 -20.41
C LEU A 31 -0.91 -15.50 -19.77
N THR A 32 -0.99 -15.77 -18.47
CA THR A 32 -0.10 -16.72 -17.79
C THR A 32 -0.91 -17.93 -17.37
N LEU A 33 -0.46 -19.11 -17.75
CA LEU A 33 -1.06 -20.41 -17.41
C LEU A 33 -0.08 -21.25 -16.61
N ILE A 34 -0.57 -22.19 -15.82
CA ILE A 34 0.24 -23.20 -15.15
C ILE A 34 0.05 -24.53 -15.85
N GLY A 35 1.14 -25.10 -16.36
CA GLY A 35 1.15 -26.39 -17.03
C GLY A 35 2.12 -27.38 -16.41
N ALA A 36 1.89 -28.67 -16.65
CA ALA A 36 2.81 -29.71 -16.28
C ALA A 36 3.05 -30.68 -17.44
N THR A 37 4.28 -31.20 -17.49
CA THR A 37 4.73 -32.13 -18.54
C THR A 37 4.76 -33.57 -18.07
N TYR A 38 4.27 -33.84 -16.86
CA TYR A 38 4.37 -35.13 -16.18
C TYR A 38 5.82 -35.64 -16.03
N ALA A 39 6.77 -34.71 -15.83
CA ALA A 39 8.21 -34.96 -15.80
C ALA A 39 8.73 -35.67 -17.05
N ARG A 40 8.10 -35.46 -18.21
CA ARG A 40 8.45 -36.03 -19.52
C ARG A 40 8.98 -34.94 -20.46
N GLN A 41 9.73 -35.33 -21.46
CA GLN A 41 10.05 -34.49 -22.62
C GLN A 41 8.97 -34.66 -23.68
N ASN A 42 7.99 -33.77 -23.71
CA ASN A 42 6.92 -33.80 -24.69
C ASN A 42 7.30 -32.93 -25.90
N THR A 43 6.70 -33.25 -27.07
CA THR A 43 6.91 -32.52 -28.32
C THR A 43 5.56 -32.12 -28.91
N GLY A 44 5.54 -31.06 -29.69
CA GLY A 44 4.34 -30.55 -30.36
C GLY A 44 4.03 -29.13 -29.94
N THR A 45 2.85 -28.63 -30.33
CA THR A 45 2.41 -27.28 -30.10
C THR A 45 1.09 -27.25 -29.33
N LEU A 46 1.03 -26.37 -28.31
CA LEU A 46 -0.20 -26.02 -27.63
C LEU A 46 -0.77 -24.76 -28.29
N LYS A 47 -1.94 -24.87 -28.90
CA LYS A 47 -2.62 -23.77 -29.58
C LYS A 47 -3.62 -23.12 -28.63
N VAL A 48 -3.48 -21.81 -28.45
CA VAL A 48 -4.35 -21.00 -27.60
C VAL A 48 -5.05 -19.97 -28.47
N GLU A 49 -6.37 -20.03 -28.53
CA GLU A 49 -7.26 -19.13 -29.28
C GLU A 49 -8.07 -18.32 -28.30
N VAL A 50 -8.24 -17.02 -28.60
CA VAL A 50 -9.13 -16.11 -27.88
C VAL A 50 -10.28 -15.76 -28.82
N LEU A 51 -11.50 -16.06 -28.38
CA LEU A 51 -12.69 -15.90 -29.20
C LEU A 51 -13.67 -14.87 -28.56
N ASP A 52 -14.39 -14.15 -29.42
CA ASP A 52 -15.59 -13.39 -29.06
C ASP A 52 -16.77 -14.00 -29.85
N GLY A 53 -17.57 -14.83 -29.18
CA GLY A 53 -18.54 -15.69 -29.80
C GLY A 53 -17.91 -16.69 -30.76
N GLU A 54 -18.25 -16.64 -32.06
CA GLU A 54 -17.69 -17.52 -33.11
C GLU A 54 -16.43 -16.94 -33.77
N THR A 55 -16.03 -15.71 -33.45
CA THR A 55 -14.94 -15.01 -34.10
C THR A 55 -13.63 -15.19 -33.33
N VAL A 56 -12.60 -15.72 -33.98
CA VAL A 56 -11.24 -15.79 -33.40
C VAL A 56 -10.61 -14.41 -33.47
N LEU A 57 -10.36 -13.83 -32.32
CA LEU A 57 -9.71 -12.50 -32.18
C LEU A 57 -8.20 -12.61 -32.22
N ALA A 58 -7.64 -13.65 -31.61
CA ALA A 58 -6.21 -13.92 -31.61
C ALA A 58 -5.93 -15.42 -31.49
N GLU A 59 -4.79 -15.81 -32.03
CA GLU A 59 -4.28 -17.18 -31.97
C GLU A 59 -2.79 -17.13 -31.66
N GLN A 60 -2.34 -17.95 -30.70
CA GLN A 60 -0.94 -18.11 -30.34
C GLN A 60 -0.61 -19.57 -30.14
N SER A 61 0.56 -19.98 -30.64
CA SER A 61 1.07 -21.36 -30.46
C SER A 61 2.27 -21.33 -29.54
N VAL A 62 2.28 -22.25 -28.55
CA VAL A 62 3.36 -22.42 -27.57
C VAL A 62 4.01 -23.77 -27.85
N ASP A 63 5.35 -23.79 -27.95
CA ASP A 63 6.12 -25.01 -28.10
C ASP A 63 6.11 -25.79 -26.77
N ILE A 64 5.53 -26.98 -26.79
CA ILE A 64 5.44 -27.87 -25.62
C ILE A 64 6.84 -28.32 -25.15
N ALA A 65 7.82 -28.42 -26.04
CA ALA A 65 9.17 -28.79 -25.68
C ALA A 65 9.91 -27.76 -24.82
N ALA A 66 9.48 -26.52 -24.88
CA ALA A 66 10.02 -25.40 -24.09
C ALA A 66 9.37 -25.27 -22.70
N MET A 67 8.29 -26.02 -22.42
CA MET A 67 7.58 -25.94 -21.14
C MET A 67 8.32 -26.72 -20.05
N ALA A 68 8.53 -26.07 -18.90
CA ALA A 68 9.04 -26.75 -17.72
C ALA A 68 7.87 -27.42 -16.94
N ASP A 69 8.18 -28.50 -16.23
CA ASP A 69 7.16 -29.24 -15.47
C ASP A 69 6.64 -28.43 -14.28
N SER A 70 5.32 -28.41 -14.10
CA SER A 70 4.64 -27.71 -13.00
C SER A 70 5.05 -26.24 -12.88
N SER A 71 5.15 -25.53 -14.01
CA SER A 71 5.62 -24.15 -14.08
C SER A 71 4.60 -23.23 -14.74
N GLU A 72 4.75 -21.94 -14.42
CA GLU A 72 4.04 -20.85 -15.12
C GLU A 72 4.68 -20.61 -16.50
N PHE A 73 3.86 -20.41 -17.52
CA PHE A 73 4.31 -19.98 -18.83
C PHE A 73 3.44 -18.83 -19.36
N ASP A 74 4.11 -17.87 -19.96
CA ASP A 74 3.49 -16.64 -20.44
C ASP A 74 3.19 -16.72 -21.93
N ILE A 75 1.99 -16.30 -22.30
CA ILE A 75 1.53 -16.15 -23.68
C ILE A 75 1.31 -14.67 -23.91
N THR A 76 2.06 -14.06 -24.82
CA THR A 76 1.93 -12.63 -25.15
C THR A 76 1.26 -12.47 -26.51
N PHE A 77 0.34 -11.52 -26.59
CA PHE A 77 -0.35 -11.18 -27.85
C PHE A 77 0.23 -9.88 -28.41
N ASP A 78 0.78 -9.94 -29.63
CA ASP A 78 1.25 -8.78 -30.37
C ASP A 78 0.75 -8.87 -31.83
N PRO A 79 -0.18 -7.97 -32.25
CA PRO A 79 -0.68 -6.77 -31.55
C PRO A 79 -1.64 -7.08 -30.41
N ILE A 80 -1.84 -6.09 -29.50
CA ILE A 80 -2.79 -6.15 -28.39
C ILE A 80 -4.19 -6.47 -28.93
N VAL A 81 -4.86 -7.43 -28.32
CA VAL A 81 -6.19 -7.91 -28.73
C VAL A 81 -7.26 -7.02 -28.09
N SER A 82 -8.13 -6.44 -28.91
CA SER A 82 -9.28 -5.66 -28.41
C SER A 82 -10.50 -6.57 -28.28
N ILE A 83 -11.08 -6.60 -27.09
CA ILE A 83 -12.26 -7.40 -26.74
C ILE A 83 -13.41 -6.44 -26.41
N PRO A 84 -14.40 -6.27 -27.29
CA PRO A 84 -15.46 -5.27 -27.11
C PRO A 84 -16.41 -5.54 -25.93
N SER A 85 -16.57 -6.81 -25.56
CA SER A 85 -17.53 -7.25 -24.54
C SER A 85 -16.96 -7.37 -23.13
N ASP A 86 -15.66 -7.04 -22.93
CA ASP A 86 -14.90 -7.31 -21.70
C ASP A 86 -14.93 -8.81 -21.28
N LYS A 87 -15.52 -9.69 -22.07
CA LYS A 87 -15.57 -11.14 -21.90
C LYS A 87 -15.09 -11.81 -23.18
N ALA A 88 -14.25 -12.81 -23.04
CA ALA A 88 -13.78 -13.63 -24.15
C ALA A 88 -13.78 -15.11 -23.77
N GLU A 89 -13.89 -15.97 -24.75
CA GLU A 89 -13.73 -17.42 -24.57
C GLU A 89 -12.30 -17.80 -24.92
N LEU A 90 -11.63 -18.44 -23.96
CA LEU A 90 -10.32 -19.03 -24.14
C LEU A 90 -10.49 -20.48 -24.63
N LYS A 91 -9.93 -20.82 -25.78
CA LYS A 91 -9.96 -22.18 -26.33
C LYS A 91 -8.55 -22.70 -26.50
N ILE A 92 -8.28 -23.84 -25.88
CA ILE A 92 -6.96 -24.49 -25.88
C ILE A 92 -7.04 -25.86 -26.51
N THR A 93 -6.14 -26.13 -27.47
CA THR A 93 -6.03 -27.39 -28.18
C THR A 93 -4.57 -27.79 -28.37
N ALA A 94 -4.28 -29.06 -28.54
CA ALA A 94 -2.94 -29.56 -28.81
C ALA A 94 -2.98 -30.54 -30.00
N PRO A 95 -3.02 -30.02 -31.24
CA PRO A 95 -3.32 -30.83 -32.44
C PRO A 95 -2.28 -31.93 -32.75
N GLU A 96 -1.06 -31.81 -32.24
CA GLU A 96 0.03 -32.77 -32.48
C GLU A 96 0.26 -33.72 -31.30
N SER A 97 -0.45 -33.55 -30.18
CA SER A 97 -0.26 -34.32 -28.95
C SER A 97 -1.04 -35.64 -28.98
N VAL A 98 -0.43 -36.71 -28.50
CA VAL A 98 -1.02 -38.03 -28.33
C VAL A 98 -0.86 -38.49 -26.89
N GLU A 99 -1.64 -39.49 -26.48
CA GLU A 99 -1.54 -40.08 -25.15
C GLU A 99 -0.10 -40.52 -24.83
N GLY A 100 0.44 -40.12 -23.69
CA GLY A 100 1.84 -40.32 -23.30
C GLY A 100 2.85 -39.30 -23.83
N ASN A 101 2.46 -38.43 -24.79
CA ASN A 101 3.23 -37.27 -25.26
C ASN A 101 2.31 -36.04 -25.28
N ALA A 102 1.83 -35.67 -24.11
CA ALA A 102 0.90 -34.56 -23.90
C ALA A 102 1.21 -33.81 -22.62
N VAL A 103 0.76 -32.57 -22.53
CA VAL A 103 0.83 -31.73 -21.33
C VAL A 103 -0.53 -31.66 -20.65
N THR A 104 -0.55 -31.20 -19.42
CA THR A 104 -1.77 -30.89 -18.69
C THR A 104 -1.73 -29.44 -18.21
N LEU A 105 -2.90 -28.87 -17.95
CA LEU A 105 -3.06 -27.59 -17.29
C LEU A 105 -3.66 -27.81 -15.90
N TYR A 106 -3.34 -26.90 -14.99
CA TYR A 106 -3.87 -26.94 -13.63
C TYR A 106 -5.19 -26.19 -13.52
N MET A 107 -6.11 -26.77 -12.76
CA MET A 107 -7.35 -26.15 -12.34
C MET A 107 -7.30 -25.75 -10.86
N GLY A 108 -8.03 -24.74 -10.46
CA GLY A 108 -8.25 -24.31 -9.08
C GLY A 108 -9.73 -24.01 -8.83
N ASN A 109 -10.15 -24.05 -7.57
CA ASN A 109 -11.54 -23.76 -7.17
C ASN A 109 -11.79 -22.25 -6.97
N SER A 110 -10.82 -21.39 -7.31
CA SER A 110 -10.96 -19.95 -7.17
C SER A 110 -10.25 -19.22 -8.30
N MET A 111 -10.93 -18.28 -8.96
CA MET A 111 -10.28 -17.33 -9.86
C MET A 111 -9.54 -16.27 -9.04
N SER A 112 -8.24 -16.14 -9.26
CA SER A 112 -7.45 -15.01 -8.76
C SER A 112 -7.43 -13.92 -9.82
N THR A 113 -8.30 -12.93 -9.67
CA THR A 113 -8.08 -11.63 -10.31
C THR A 113 -6.86 -10.97 -9.66
N ALA A 114 -5.96 -10.41 -10.45
CA ALA A 114 -4.64 -9.87 -10.04
C ALA A 114 -4.68 -8.79 -8.92
N ARG A 115 -5.85 -8.39 -8.44
CA ARG A 115 -6.05 -7.34 -7.43
C ARG A 115 -6.62 -7.78 -6.08
N ASN A 116 -7.31 -8.92 -6.01
CA ASN A 116 -7.87 -9.39 -4.73
C ASN A 116 -7.97 -10.92 -4.79
N GLN A 117 -7.23 -11.60 -3.92
CA GLN A 117 -7.52 -12.99 -3.57
C GLN A 117 -8.83 -12.99 -2.76
N VAL A 118 -9.94 -12.95 -3.43
CA VAL A 118 -11.26 -13.23 -2.85
C VAL A 118 -11.62 -14.61 -3.37
N GLU A 119 -11.86 -15.56 -2.49
CA GLU A 119 -12.57 -16.79 -2.84
C GLU A 119 -13.97 -16.39 -3.28
N VAL A 120 -14.14 -16.20 -4.57
CA VAL A 120 -15.46 -16.04 -5.19
C VAL A 120 -15.88 -17.44 -5.61
N SER A 121 -17.05 -17.89 -5.18
CA SER A 121 -17.68 -19.07 -5.74
C SER A 121 -17.83 -18.85 -7.24
N LEU A 122 -17.23 -19.74 -8.04
CA LEU A 122 -17.30 -19.70 -9.50
C LEU A 122 -18.77 -19.71 -9.93
N SER A 123 -19.14 -18.82 -10.84
CA SER A 123 -20.42 -18.90 -11.56
C SER A 123 -20.35 -20.02 -12.60
N ASP A 124 -21.48 -20.56 -13.04
CA ASP A 124 -21.48 -21.63 -14.06
C ASP A 124 -20.77 -21.22 -15.35
N GLU A 125 -20.68 -19.92 -15.67
CA GLU A 125 -19.98 -19.38 -16.84
C GLU A 125 -18.43 -19.40 -16.67
N GLU A 126 -17.91 -19.45 -15.45
CA GLU A 126 -16.48 -19.40 -15.15
C GLU A 126 -15.82 -20.78 -15.06
N HIS A 127 -16.63 -21.84 -15.09
CA HIS A 127 -16.11 -23.21 -15.11
C HIS A 127 -15.38 -23.55 -16.41
N VAL A 128 -14.39 -24.44 -16.34
CA VAL A 128 -13.71 -24.96 -17.51
C VAL A 128 -14.52 -26.10 -18.11
N TYR A 129 -14.61 -26.13 -19.44
CA TYR A 129 -15.23 -27.22 -20.18
C TYR A 129 -14.16 -28.03 -20.93
N MET A 130 -14.21 -29.35 -20.82
CA MET A 130 -13.39 -30.27 -21.58
C MET A 130 -14.27 -31.08 -22.52
N ASN A 131 -14.08 -30.90 -23.81
CA ASN A 131 -14.94 -31.51 -24.87
C ASN A 131 -16.43 -31.22 -24.64
N GLY A 132 -16.80 -30.05 -24.17
CA GLY A 132 -18.16 -29.63 -23.87
C GLY A 132 -18.74 -30.16 -22.56
N VAL A 133 -17.96 -30.88 -21.77
CA VAL A 133 -18.34 -31.37 -20.43
C VAL A 133 -17.75 -30.45 -19.37
N MET A 134 -18.59 -29.87 -18.54
CA MET A 134 -18.20 -28.99 -17.44
C MET A 134 -17.37 -29.77 -16.42
N GLN A 135 -16.23 -29.18 -16.00
CA GLN A 135 -15.37 -29.67 -14.95
C GLN A 135 -15.59 -28.88 -13.67
N ASP A 136 -15.30 -29.48 -12.51
CA ASP A 136 -15.43 -28.82 -11.20
C ASP A 136 -14.21 -27.96 -10.93
N GLY A 137 -14.22 -26.72 -11.44
CA GLY A 137 -13.17 -25.74 -11.27
C GLY A 137 -12.93 -24.90 -12.51
N ALA A 138 -12.00 -23.94 -12.38
CA ALA A 138 -11.53 -23.09 -13.46
C ALA A 138 -10.04 -23.29 -13.71
N LEU A 139 -9.56 -23.03 -14.93
CA LEU A 139 -8.12 -23.04 -15.23
C LEU A 139 -7.39 -21.99 -14.35
N CYS A 140 -6.22 -22.35 -13.89
CA CYS A 140 -5.30 -21.42 -13.26
C CYS A 140 -4.72 -20.47 -14.32
N VAL A 141 -5.49 -19.44 -14.69
CA VAL A 141 -5.14 -18.44 -15.70
C VAL A 141 -5.03 -17.06 -15.05
N GLN A 142 -3.96 -16.35 -15.34
CA GLN A 142 -3.81 -14.95 -15.03
C GLN A 142 -3.93 -14.14 -16.31
N VAL A 143 -4.94 -13.28 -16.38
CA VAL A 143 -5.22 -12.42 -17.54
C VAL A 143 -4.42 -11.13 -17.40
N HIS A 144 -3.59 -10.80 -18.39
CA HIS A 144 -2.87 -9.55 -18.50
C HIS A 144 -3.63 -8.62 -19.42
N SER A 145 -4.29 -7.62 -18.85
CA SER A 145 -5.06 -6.63 -19.58
C SER A 145 -4.50 -5.23 -19.43
N ARG A 146 -4.80 -4.37 -20.40
CA ARG A 146 -4.46 -2.95 -20.38
C ARG A 146 -5.73 -2.13 -20.40
N GLU A 147 -5.96 -1.38 -19.35
CA GLU A 147 -7.06 -0.42 -19.29
C GLU A 147 -6.57 0.95 -19.77
N ASN A 148 -7.21 1.50 -20.79
CA ASN A 148 -6.99 2.87 -21.23
C ASN A 148 -7.77 3.83 -20.34
N LEU A 149 -7.12 4.29 -19.26
CA LEU A 149 -7.69 5.34 -18.41
C LEU A 149 -7.76 6.64 -19.21
N TRP A 150 -8.96 7.24 -19.32
CA TRP A 150 -9.20 8.47 -20.08
C TRP A 150 -8.24 9.62 -19.73
N PHE A 151 -7.75 9.65 -18.50
CA PHE A 151 -6.76 10.63 -18.04
C PHE A 151 -5.31 10.21 -18.31
N GLY A 152 -5.03 8.99 -18.77
CA GLY A 152 -3.68 8.50 -19.05
C GLY A 152 -3.00 9.29 -20.17
N ALA A 153 -3.73 9.57 -21.24
CA ALA A 153 -3.26 10.39 -22.35
C ALA A 153 -2.98 11.85 -21.94
N TYR A 154 -3.71 12.35 -20.95
CA TYR A 154 -3.61 13.73 -20.46
C TYR A 154 -2.85 13.84 -19.13
N TYR A 155 -2.28 12.76 -18.63
CA TYR A 155 -1.62 12.72 -17.32
C TYR A 155 -0.59 13.82 -17.13
N TRP A 156 0.28 14.04 -18.11
CA TRP A 156 1.31 15.07 -18.05
C TRP A 156 0.73 16.49 -18.08
N TYR A 157 -0.34 16.71 -18.82
CA TYR A 157 -1.02 18.01 -18.85
C TYR A 157 -1.71 18.30 -17.51
N ILE A 158 -2.36 17.28 -16.91
CA ILE A 158 -2.99 17.40 -15.59
C ILE A 158 -1.92 17.63 -14.52
N ALA A 159 -0.80 16.90 -14.57
CA ALA A 159 0.31 17.08 -13.65
C ALA A 159 0.93 18.47 -13.76
N LEU A 160 1.17 18.96 -14.98
CA LEU A 160 1.70 20.30 -15.25
C LEU A 160 0.71 21.39 -14.80
N ALA A 161 -0.58 21.23 -15.10
CA ALA A 161 -1.62 22.17 -14.67
C ALA A 161 -1.71 22.23 -13.12
N GLY A 162 -1.63 21.07 -12.46
CA GLY A 162 -1.58 20.98 -11.00
C GLY A 162 -0.34 21.67 -10.42
N LEU A 163 0.82 21.43 -10.99
CA LEU A 163 2.08 22.05 -10.59
C LEU A 163 2.05 23.58 -10.81
N PHE A 164 1.48 24.01 -11.94
CA PHE A 164 1.28 25.42 -12.22
C PHE A 164 0.29 26.10 -11.25
N ALA A 165 -0.81 25.42 -10.92
CA ALA A 165 -1.77 25.91 -9.91
C ALA A 165 -1.13 26.05 -8.52
N VAL A 166 -0.28 25.07 -8.13
CA VAL A 166 0.50 25.14 -6.88
C VAL A 166 1.49 26.29 -6.93
N ALA A 167 2.19 26.50 -8.04
CA ALA A 167 3.14 27.60 -8.22
C ALA A 167 2.42 28.96 -8.13
N LEU A 168 1.28 29.12 -8.82
CA LEU A 168 0.45 30.33 -8.71
C LEU A 168 -0.05 30.58 -7.29
N TYR A 169 -0.46 29.51 -6.59
CA TYR A 169 -0.87 29.62 -5.20
C TYR A 169 0.30 30.03 -4.29
N CYS A 170 1.49 29.49 -4.49
CA CYS A 170 2.70 29.91 -3.78
C CYS A 170 3.04 31.39 -4.08
N LEU A 171 2.96 31.82 -5.33
CA LEU A 171 3.15 33.24 -5.71
C LEU A 171 2.11 34.15 -5.06
N TYR A 172 0.84 33.71 -5.04
CA TYR A 172 -0.22 34.45 -4.33
C TYR A 172 0.05 34.55 -2.83
N LEU A 173 0.55 33.51 -2.19
CA LEU A 173 0.96 33.51 -0.78
C LEU A 173 2.12 34.48 -0.54
N VAL A 174 3.16 34.45 -1.39
CA VAL A 174 4.32 35.36 -1.29
C VAL A 174 3.87 36.83 -1.48
N ALA A 175 3.06 37.12 -2.49
CA ALA A 175 2.50 38.46 -2.71
C ALA A 175 1.59 38.90 -1.57
N GLY A 176 0.83 37.98 -0.97
CA GLY A 176 0.00 38.22 0.19
C GLY A 176 0.80 38.53 1.47
N MET A 177 1.96 37.87 1.63
CA MET A 177 2.91 38.20 2.72
C MET A 177 3.46 39.61 2.61
N GLN A 178 3.76 40.10 1.40
CA GLN A 178 4.23 41.46 1.15
C GLN A 178 3.13 42.49 1.37
N ARG A 179 1.86 42.12 1.21
CA ARG A 179 0.68 43.02 1.34
C ARG A 179 -0.02 42.92 2.70
N GLU A 180 0.59 42.30 3.72
CA GLU A 180 0.04 42.12 5.08
C GLU A 180 -1.40 41.56 5.14
N LYS A 181 -1.81 40.80 4.13
CA LYS A 181 -3.15 40.19 4.13
C LYS A 181 -3.24 39.09 5.22
N ARG A 182 -4.29 39.16 6.04
CA ARG A 182 -4.59 38.21 7.14
C ARG A 182 -5.16 36.89 6.61
N LEU A 183 -4.44 36.21 5.71
CA LEU A 183 -4.79 34.84 5.26
C LEU A 183 -4.23 33.82 6.24
N LEU A 184 -5.00 32.81 6.55
CA LEU A 184 -4.66 31.77 7.56
C LEU A 184 -3.30 31.10 7.27
N VAL A 185 -3.06 30.79 6.00
CA VAL A 185 -1.80 30.14 5.54
C VAL A 185 -0.61 31.10 5.66
N ILE A 186 -0.81 32.40 5.35
CA ILE A 186 0.23 33.43 5.49
C ILE A 186 0.62 33.59 6.96
N ASN A 187 -0.36 33.63 7.86
CA ASN A 187 -0.11 33.73 9.30
C ASN A 187 0.63 32.49 9.82
N LEU A 188 0.33 31.29 9.30
CA LEU A 188 1.06 30.06 9.64
C LEU A 188 2.50 30.10 9.13
N CYS A 189 2.72 30.51 7.87
CA CYS A 189 4.07 30.63 7.29
C CYS A 189 4.88 31.70 8.02
N ALA A 190 4.28 32.85 8.33
CA ALA A 190 4.93 33.92 9.09
C ALA A 190 5.28 33.48 10.52
N ALA A 191 4.36 32.77 11.18
CA ALA A 191 4.64 32.19 12.50
C ALA A 191 5.74 31.13 12.43
N PHE A 192 5.74 30.27 11.41
CA PHE A 192 6.80 29.29 11.21
C PHE A 192 8.16 29.96 11.03
N THR A 193 8.24 30.99 10.20
CA THR A 193 9.47 31.77 9.97
C THR A 193 9.92 32.50 11.24
N ARG A 194 8.99 33.12 11.97
CA ARG A 194 9.27 33.85 13.21
C ARG A 194 9.80 32.93 14.31
N TYR A 195 9.22 31.74 14.47
CA TYR A 195 9.57 30.82 15.56
C TYR A 195 10.51 29.69 15.11
N ARG A 196 11.05 29.72 13.88
CA ARG A 196 11.96 28.66 13.34
C ARG A 196 13.12 28.34 14.27
N TYR A 197 13.73 29.35 14.90
CA TYR A 197 14.84 29.17 15.81
C TYR A 197 14.39 28.39 17.06
N LEU A 198 13.30 28.80 17.68
CA LEU A 198 12.72 28.12 18.83
C LEU A 198 12.36 26.65 18.48
N MET A 199 11.70 26.44 17.36
CA MET A 199 11.37 25.07 16.90
C MET A 199 12.62 24.22 16.72
N LYS A 200 13.66 24.76 16.09
CA LYS A 200 14.96 24.06 15.93
C LYS A 200 15.57 23.71 17.29
N GLN A 201 15.53 24.61 18.26
CA GLN A 201 16.06 24.36 19.61
C GLN A 201 15.24 23.28 20.35
N LEU A 202 13.91 23.32 20.27
CA LEU A 202 13.04 22.31 20.89
C LEU A 202 13.28 20.92 20.28
N VAL A 203 13.30 20.82 18.95
CA VAL A 203 13.59 19.57 18.23
C VAL A 203 14.99 19.04 18.56
N SER A 204 15.99 19.92 18.55
CA SER A 204 17.39 19.52 18.92
C SER A 204 17.49 19.04 20.37
N ARG A 205 16.80 19.73 21.29
CA ARG A 205 16.72 19.31 22.69
C ARG A 205 16.12 17.91 22.83
N ASP A 206 14.98 17.68 22.17
CA ASP A 206 14.27 16.41 22.25
C ASP A 206 15.12 15.26 21.68
N PHE A 207 15.75 15.49 20.52
CA PHE A 207 16.65 14.53 19.90
C PHE A 207 17.87 14.22 20.81
N LYS A 208 18.53 15.26 21.33
CA LYS A 208 19.66 15.09 22.24
C LYS A 208 19.25 14.35 23.52
N THR A 209 18.08 14.66 24.09
CA THR A 209 17.59 14.03 25.31
C THR A 209 17.30 12.54 25.11
N LYS A 210 16.75 12.15 23.95
CA LYS A 210 16.46 10.75 23.62
C LYS A 210 17.71 9.87 23.61
N TYR A 211 18.83 10.40 23.10
CA TYR A 211 20.08 9.65 22.93
C TYR A 211 21.16 9.99 23.96
N LYS A 212 20.88 10.86 24.93
CA LYS A 212 21.81 11.25 25.98
C LYS A 212 22.17 10.04 26.84
N ARG A 213 23.46 9.83 27.06
CA ARG A 213 24.02 8.72 27.86
C ARG A 213 23.80 7.32 27.29
N SER A 214 23.39 7.20 26.03
CA SER A 214 23.29 5.89 25.36
C SER A 214 24.61 5.53 24.69
N VAL A 215 25.12 4.30 24.90
CA VAL A 215 26.35 3.79 24.28
C VAL A 215 26.19 3.71 22.74
N LEU A 216 25.06 3.22 22.27
CA LEU A 216 24.77 3.09 20.84
C LEU A 216 24.16 4.38 20.24
N GLY A 217 23.69 5.31 21.09
CA GLY A 217 23.14 6.59 20.63
C GLY A 217 22.09 6.45 19.54
N VAL A 218 22.32 7.16 18.45
CA VAL A 218 21.42 7.20 17.29
C VAL A 218 21.29 5.83 16.59
N LEU A 219 22.27 4.92 16.77
CA LEU A 219 22.21 3.59 16.16
C LEU A 219 20.96 2.78 16.62
N TRP A 220 20.39 3.09 17.79
CA TRP A 220 19.15 2.52 18.25
C TRP A 220 17.96 2.81 17.32
N SER A 221 17.95 3.94 16.62
CA SER A 221 16.90 4.24 15.62
C SER A 221 16.96 3.30 14.41
N PHE A 222 18.13 2.73 14.13
CA PHE A 222 18.34 1.73 13.10
C PHE A 222 18.07 0.31 13.64
N LEU A 223 18.65 -0.04 14.79
CA LEU A 223 18.60 -1.40 15.34
C LEU A 223 17.19 -1.78 15.83
N ASN A 224 16.48 -0.87 16.48
CA ASN A 224 15.17 -1.18 17.08
C ASN A 224 14.13 -1.66 16.05
N PRO A 225 13.89 -0.97 14.91
CA PRO A 225 13.00 -1.47 13.88
C PRO A 225 13.43 -2.82 13.31
N LEU A 226 14.74 -3.03 13.09
CA LEU A 226 15.26 -4.29 12.57
C LEU A 226 15.09 -5.46 13.54
N LEU A 227 15.44 -5.27 14.79
CA LEU A 227 15.30 -6.31 15.82
C LEU A 227 13.83 -6.64 16.04
N THR A 228 12.96 -5.64 16.10
CA THR A 228 11.50 -5.83 16.21
C THR A 228 10.98 -6.60 15.00
N MET A 229 11.38 -6.21 13.78
CA MET A 229 11.01 -6.95 12.57
C MET A 229 11.51 -8.39 12.61
N MET A 230 12.75 -8.63 13.03
CA MET A 230 13.33 -9.97 13.08
C MET A 230 12.54 -10.89 14.02
N VAL A 231 12.22 -10.41 15.22
CA VAL A 231 11.41 -11.16 16.19
C VAL A 231 10.03 -11.46 15.62
N GLN A 232 9.38 -10.47 15.08
CA GLN A 232 8.03 -10.62 14.51
C GLN A 232 8.03 -11.48 13.26
N TYR A 233 9.06 -11.38 12.42
CA TYR A 233 9.24 -12.24 11.26
C TYR A 233 9.31 -13.72 11.67
N ILE A 234 10.13 -14.06 12.67
CA ILE A 234 10.24 -15.43 13.18
C ILE A 234 8.88 -15.94 13.69
N VAL A 235 8.17 -15.12 14.46
CA VAL A 235 6.86 -15.50 15.03
C VAL A 235 5.81 -15.68 13.94
N PHE A 236 5.66 -14.71 13.06
CA PHE A 236 4.55 -14.66 12.10
C PHE A 236 4.81 -15.48 10.84
N SER A 237 6.07 -15.65 10.39
CA SER A 237 6.40 -16.52 9.27
C SER A 237 6.15 -18.00 9.58
N THR A 238 6.35 -18.41 10.85
CA THR A 238 6.10 -19.79 11.28
C THR A 238 4.62 -20.07 11.53
N LEU A 239 3.88 -19.08 12.06
CA LEU A 239 2.46 -19.24 12.40
C LEU A 239 1.54 -19.13 11.18
N PHE A 240 1.80 -18.18 10.31
CA PHE A 240 0.89 -17.88 9.19
C PHE A 240 1.30 -18.52 7.87
N LYS A 241 2.51 -19.16 7.77
CA LYS A 241 3.05 -19.71 6.51
C LYS A 241 2.74 -18.78 5.33
N SER A 242 2.97 -17.49 5.56
CA SER A 242 2.38 -16.43 4.73
C SER A 242 2.96 -16.44 3.33
N ASP A 243 2.13 -16.63 2.34
CA ASP A 243 2.43 -16.50 0.92
C ASP A 243 2.60 -15.05 0.46
N ILE A 244 2.84 -14.12 1.41
CA ILE A 244 3.07 -12.71 1.07
C ILE A 244 4.46 -12.57 0.47
N PRO A 245 4.58 -12.18 -0.81
CA PRO A 245 5.87 -11.87 -1.40
C PRO A 245 6.54 -10.75 -0.61
N ASN A 246 7.86 -10.91 -0.34
CA ASN A 246 8.65 -9.93 0.41
C ASN A 246 8.08 -9.58 1.81
N PHE A 247 7.62 -10.59 2.56
CA PHE A 247 7.01 -10.41 3.88
C PHE A 247 7.85 -9.54 4.83
N SER A 248 9.19 -9.61 4.77
CA SER A 248 10.08 -8.77 5.56
C SER A 248 9.87 -7.27 5.30
N VAL A 249 9.71 -6.88 4.02
CA VAL A 249 9.45 -5.49 3.61
C VAL A 249 8.06 -5.07 4.04
N TYR A 250 7.07 -5.96 3.85
CA TYR A 250 5.69 -5.75 4.27
C TYR A 250 5.59 -5.44 5.76
N LEU A 251 6.24 -6.27 6.58
CA LEU A 251 6.27 -6.18 8.03
C LEU A 251 6.98 -4.92 8.50
N LEU A 252 8.21 -4.69 7.99
CA LEU A 252 9.04 -3.55 8.40
C LEU A 252 8.39 -2.20 8.03
N THR A 253 7.76 -2.11 6.86
CA THR A 253 7.02 -0.90 6.46
C THR A 253 5.90 -0.58 7.44
N GLY A 254 5.11 -1.58 7.83
CA GLY A 254 4.04 -1.41 8.82
C GLY A 254 4.57 -0.98 10.18
N ILE A 255 5.64 -1.66 10.66
CA ILE A 255 6.28 -1.35 11.95
C ILE A 255 6.81 0.08 11.97
N VAL A 256 7.54 0.50 10.95
CA VAL A 256 8.18 1.83 10.89
C VAL A 256 7.12 2.93 10.84
N CYS A 257 6.07 2.76 10.02
CA CYS A 257 4.98 3.73 9.93
C CYS A 257 4.18 3.83 11.24
N PHE A 258 3.83 2.70 11.84
CA PHE A 258 3.10 2.69 13.11
C PHE A 258 3.93 3.23 14.27
N SER A 259 5.20 2.85 14.35
CA SER A 259 6.13 3.35 15.38
C SER A 259 6.27 4.87 15.33
N PHE A 260 6.37 5.45 14.13
CA PHE A 260 6.36 6.90 13.96
C PHE A 260 5.07 7.52 14.47
N PHE A 261 3.90 6.99 14.06
CA PHE A 261 2.60 7.50 14.49
C PHE A 261 2.45 7.44 16.02
N SER A 262 2.76 6.30 16.62
CA SER A 262 2.69 6.08 18.07
C SER A 262 3.65 6.99 18.84
N GLU A 263 4.91 7.11 18.39
CA GLU A 263 5.90 8.00 19.01
C GLU A 263 5.46 9.47 18.90
N ALA A 264 5.08 9.93 17.71
CA ALA A 264 4.69 11.30 17.46
C ALA A 264 3.47 11.73 18.29
N THR A 265 2.45 10.88 18.36
CA THR A 265 1.22 11.15 19.14
C THR A 265 1.48 11.11 20.64
N THR A 266 2.26 10.15 21.14
CA THR A 266 2.63 10.06 22.56
C THR A 266 3.49 11.24 23.01
N MET A 267 4.46 11.65 22.20
CA MET A 267 5.26 12.84 22.49
C MET A 267 4.41 14.13 22.46
N SER A 268 3.46 14.20 21.51
CA SER A 268 2.54 15.36 21.41
C SER A 268 1.59 15.45 22.59
N LEU A 269 1.10 14.32 23.08
CA LEU A 269 0.21 14.23 24.25
C LEU A 269 0.77 14.98 25.45
N THR A 270 2.07 14.78 25.76
CA THR A 270 2.73 15.42 26.91
C THR A 270 3.32 16.80 26.58
N SER A 271 3.18 17.29 25.34
CA SER A 271 3.90 18.45 24.84
C SER A 271 3.54 19.76 25.57
N ILE A 272 2.30 19.98 25.93
CA ILE A 272 1.84 21.19 26.62
C ILE A 272 2.24 21.13 28.11
N VAL A 273 1.87 20.07 28.79
CA VAL A 273 2.15 19.86 30.22
C VAL A 273 3.64 19.84 30.50
N GLY A 274 4.42 19.14 29.67
CA GLY A 274 5.89 19.06 29.82
C GLY A 274 6.65 20.36 29.53
N ASN A 275 6.00 21.37 28.95
CA ASN A 275 6.58 22.70 28.74
C ASN A 275 5.81 23.83 29.49
N ALA A 276 5.08 23.46 30.56
CA ALA A 276 4.29 24.39 31.35
C ALA A 276 5.09 25.62 31.82
N SER A 277 6.30 25.41 32.32
CA SER A 277 7.20 26.49 32.79
C SER A 277 7.61 27.46 31.68
N LEU A 278 7.66 27.02 30.43
CA LEU A 278 7.96 27.89 29.28
C LEU A 278 6.71 28.64 28.82
N ILE A 279 5.56 27.95 28.80
CA ILE A 279 4.26 28.54 28.38
C ILE A 279 3.84 29.66 29.30
N THR A 280 4.11 29.58 30.60
CA THR A 280 3.77 30.63 31.61
C THR A 280 4.71 31.82 31.57
N LYS A 281 5.96 31.65 31.10
CA LYS A 281 6.97 32.73 31.12
C LYS A 281 7.14 33.46 29.79
N VAL A 282 6.83 32.82 28.67
CA VAL A 282 7.08 33.35 27.32
C VAL A 282 5.83 33.19 26.45
N TYR A 283 5.41 34.32 25.83
CA TYR A 283 4.31 34.27 24.89
C TYR A 283 4.72 33.62 23.57
N VAL A 284 4.39 32.32 23.43
CA VAL A 284 4.61 31.53 22.19
C VAL A 284 3.28 30.89 21.81
N PRO A 285 2.93 30.87 20.52
CA PRO A 285 1.74 30.14 20.06
C PRO A 285 1.80 28.69 20.50
N LYS A 286 0.80 28.23 21.25
CA LYS A 286 0.82 26.93 21.94
C LYS A 286 0.88 25.73 20.99
N TYR A 287 0.38 25.86 19.75
CA TYR A 287 0.47 24.80 18.73
C TYR A 287 1.91 24.44 18.31
N ILE A 288 2.89 25.32 18.59
CA ILE A 288 4.30 25.05 18.29
C ILE A 288 4.80 23.82 19.08
N TYR A 289 4.30 23.60 20.29
CA TYR A 289 4.76 22.49 21.14
C TYR A 289 4.39 21.12 20.56
N PRO A 290 3.12 20.78 20.25
CA PRO A 290 2.82 19.51 19.60
C PRO A 290 3.45 19.40 18.20
N LEU A 291 3.54 20.49 17.43
CA LEU A 291 4.21 20.49 16.13
C LEU A 291 5.68 20.10 16.23
N THR A 292 6.42 20.67 17.17
CA THR A 292 7.86 20.36 17.37
C THR A 292 8.08 18.91 17.81
N ARG A 293 7.16 18.33 18.57
CA ARG A 293 7.23 16.91 18.95
C ARG A 293 7.06 16.00 17.74
N VAL A 294 6.07 16.27 16.88
CA VAL A 294 5.89 15.50 15.63
C VAL A 294 7.09 15.67 14.71
N MET A 295 7.64 16.89 14.57
CA MET A 295 8.87 17.14 13.80
C MET A 295 10.08 16.34 14.36
N SER A 296 10.21 16.27 15.67
CA SER A 296 11.26 15.48 16.32
C SER A 296 11.13 13.98 16.00
N SER A 297 9.91 13.44 16.08
CA SER A 297 9.63 12.06 15.69
C SER A 297 9.85 11.81 14.20
N THR A 298 9.61 12.83 13.34
CA THR A 298 9.86 12.72 11.89
C THR A 298 11.35 12.52 11.58
N ILE A 299 12.25 13.12 12.36
CA ILE A 299 13.69 12.88 12.22
C ILE A 299 14.03 11.41 12.55
N ASN A 300 13.45 10.87 13.63
CA ASN A 300 13.62 9.47 14.00
C ASN A 300 13.04 8.53 12.93
N PHE A 301 11.89 8.88 12.38
CA PHE A 301 11.28 8.16 11.26
C PHE A 301 12.19 8.14 10.01
N GLY A 302 12.79 9.29 9.66
CA GLY A 302 13.76 9.38 8.58
C GLY A 302 14.95 8.44 8.78
N LEU A 303 15.46 8.34 10.03
CA LEU A 303 16.51 7.38 10.38
C LEU A 303 16.02 5.93 10.28
N SER A 304 14.77 5.65 10.62
CA SER A 304 14.17 4.31 10.51
C SER A 304 13.85 3.89 9.06
N LEU A 305 13.86 4.82 8.10
CA LEU A 305 13.79 4.48 6.66
C LEU A 305 15.10 3.87 6.15
N ILE A 306 16.24 4.11 6.81
CA ILE A 306 17.53 3.53 6.41
C ILE A 306 17.51 1.99 6.51
N PRO A 307 17.11 1.37 7.65
CA PRO A 307 16.93 -0.07 7.71
C PRO A 307 15.91 -0.61 6.73
N LEU A 308 14.85 0.13 6.44
CA LEU A 308 13.86 -0.27 5.43
C LEU A 308 14.48 -0.35 4.03
N LEU A 309 15.27 0.65 3.64
CA LEU A 309 16.01 0.62 2.37
C LEU A 309 17.03 -0.53 2.34
N PHE A 310 17.70 -0.81 3.46
CA PHE A 310 18.64 -1.92 3.57
C PHE A 310 17.94 -3.28 3.35
N VAL A 311 16.77 -3.48 3.94
CA VAL A 311 15.98 -4.71 3.74
C VAL A 311 15.48 -4.81 2.30
N LEU A 312 15.04 -3.71 1.66
CA LEU A 312 14.64 -3.68 0.25
C LEU A 312 15.78 -4.16 -0.67
N ILE A 313 17.01 -3.74 -0.39
CA ILE A 313 18.20 -4.16 -1.17
C ILE A 313 18.50 -5.66 -0.97
N ILE A 314 18.48 -6.13 0.28
CA ILE A 314 18.77 -7.54 0.61
C ILE A 314 17.72 -8.48 -0.01
N THR A 315 16.44 -8.12 0.06
CA THR A 315 15.34 -8.90 -0.51
C THR A 315 15.25 -8.79 -2.04
N ARG A 316 16.15 -8.01 -2.66
CA ARG A 316 16.15 -7.75 -4.11
C ARG A 316 14.82 -7.23 -4.64
N THR A 317 14.03 -6.57 -3.81
CA THR A 317 12.79 -5.94 -4.22
C THR A 317 13.13 -4.80 -5.22
N PRO A 318 12.54 -4.78 -6.43
CA PRO A 318 12.92 -3.81 -7.44
C PRO A 318 12.55 -2.39 -7.01
N ILE A 319 13.56 -1.54 -6.84
CA ILE A 319 13.37 -0.12 -6.56
C ILE A 319 13.01 0.57 -7.88
N ARG A 320 11.74 0.93 -8.03
CA ARG A 320 11.22 1.61 -9.22
C ARG A 320 11.00 3.11 -8.96
N SER A 321 10.71 3.86 -10.03
CA SER A 321 10.44 5.31 -9.95
C SER A 321 9.29 5.70 -9.01
N ALA A 322 8.39 4.77 -8.70
CA ALA A 322 7.30 4.97 -7.73
C ALA A 322 7.78 5.43 -6.34
N ILE A 323 9.04 5.13 -5.95
CA ILE A 323 9.61 5.57 -4.67
C ILE A 323 9.61 7.10 -4.52
N LEU A 324 9.60 7.86 -5.64
CA LEU A 324 9.48 9.31 -5.62
C LEU A 324 8.14 9.80 -5.04
N LEU A 325 7.14 8.93 -4.94
CA LEU A 325 5.84 9.21 -4.34
C LEU A 325 5.83 8.99 -2.81
N LEU A 326 6.89 8.40 -2.26
CA LEU A 326 7.02 8.16 -0.82
C LEU A 326 6.85 9.43 0.02
N PRO A 327 7.41 10.61 -0.35
CA PRO A 327 7.22 11.85 0.40
C PRO A 327 5.75 12.25 0.57
N PHE A 328 4.89 11.92 -0.40
CA PHE A 328 3.45 12.17 -0.29
C PHE A 328 2.83 11.32 0.83
N GLY A 329 3.09 10.00 0.85
CA GLY A 329 2.62 9.10 1.91
C GLY A 329 3.13 9.50 3.29
N VAL A 330 4.40 9.91 3.39
CA VAL A 330 5.03 10.43 4.62
C VAL A 330 4.36 11.74 5.06
N GLY A 331 4.05 12.64 4.12
CA GLY A 331 3.32 13.88 4.39
C GLY A 331 1.91 13.62 4.96
N CYS A 332 1.19 12.65 4.40
CA CYS A 332 -0.10 12.20 4.91
C CYS A 332 0.01 11.62 6.33
N LEU A 333 1.01 10.79 6.56
CA LEU A 333 1.27 10.21 7.89
C LEU A 333 1.63 11.27 8.93
N PHE A 334 2.45 12.27 8.54
CA PHE A 334 2.77 13.42 9.38
C PHE A 334 1.52 14.23 9.74
N ALA A 335 0.67 14.52 8.76
CA ALA A 335 -0.57 15.28 8.95
C ALA A 335 -1.53 14.56 9.92
N LEU A 336 -1.69 13.23 9.75
CA LEU A 336 -2.48 12.40 10.65
C LEU A 336 -1.93 12.44 12.08
N ALA A 337 -0.61 12.22 12.25
CA ALA A 337 0.04 12.21 13.55
C ALA A 337 -0.07 13.58 14.25
N LEU A 338 0.04 14.67 13.50
CA LEU A 338 -0.12 16.03 14.03
C LEU A 338 -1.56 16.29 14.47
N GLY A 339 -2.55 15.88 13.66
CA GLY A 339 -3.96 16.05 14.00
C GLY A 339 -4.37 15.33 15.27
N VAL A 340 -4.06 14.05 15.35
CA VAL A 340 -4.31 13.22 16.54
C VAL A 340 -3.48 13.73 17.72
N GLY A 341 -2.22 14.10 17.50
CA GLY A 341 -1.34 14.65 18.52
C GLY A 341 -1.86 15.94 19.14
N MET A 342 -2.44 16.86 18.34
CA MET A 342 -3.07 18.08 18.84
C MET A 342 -4.32 17.79 19.69
N LEU A 343 -5.15 16.82 19.28
CA LEU A 343 -6.30 16.37 20.07
C LEU A 343 -5.87 15.84 21.44
N LEU A 344 -4.87 14.96 21.43
CA LEU A 344 -4.34 14.34 22.65
C LEU A 344 -3.67 15.37 23.57
N ALA A 345 -2.92 16.32 23.00
CA ALA A 345 -2.29 17.40 23.75
C ALA A 345 -3.33 18.29 24.45
N ALA A 346 -4.45 18.57 23.77
CA ALA A 346 -5.54 19.32 24.36
C ALA A 346 -6.25 18.50 25.45
N ALA A 347 -6.55 17.22 25.19
CA ALA A 347 -7.20 16.34 26.16
C ALA A 347 -6.37 16.17 27.43
N MET A 348 -5.05 16.01 27.32
CA MET A 348 -4.12 15.81 28.43
C MET A 348 -4.07 16.99 29.40
N VAL A 349 -4.31 18.21 28.93
CA VAL A 349 -4.36 19.41 29.80
C VAL A 349 -5.56 19.35 30.75
N PHE A 350 -6.72 18.87 30.27
CA PHE A 350 -7.94 18.79 31.05
C PHE A 350 -8.07 17.48 31.83
N PHE A 351 -7.59 16.38 31.22
CA PHE A 351 -7.74 15.01 31.76
C PHE A 351 -6.38 14.34 31.75
N ARG A 352 -5.71 14.29 32.90
CA ARG A 352 -4.39 13.64 33.06
C ARG A 352 -4.39 12.15 32.74
N ASP A 353 -5.53 11.49 32.93
CA ASP A 353 -5.69 10.05 32.65
C ASP A 353 -5.64 9.71 31.15
N THR A 354 -5.74 10.73 30.28
CA THR A 354 -5.58 10.58 28.82
C THR A 354 -4.28 9.83 28.46
N GLN A 355 -3.23 9.96 29.26
CA GLN A 355 -1.97 9.25 29.05
C GLN A 355 -2.12 7.74 29.12
N PHE A 356 -2.85 7.24 30.11
CA PHE A 356 -3.08 5.81 30.30
C PHE A 356 -4.05 5.27 29.26
N LEU A 357 -5.13 6.00 28.98
CA LEU A 357 -6.11 5.66 27.96
C LEU A 357 -5.45 5.57 26.59
N TRP A 358 -4.59 6.54 26.23
CA TRP A 358 -3.89 6.53 24.96
C TRP A 358 -2.97 5.34 24.79
N GLY A 359 -2.32 4.87 25.86
CA GLY A 359 -1.51 3.65 25.84
C GLY A 359 -2.32 2.44 25.39
N VAL A 360 -3.51 2.25 25.95
CA VAL A 360 -4.41 1.14 25.59
C VAL A 360 -4.97 1.31 24.17
N VAL A 361 -5.45 2.52 23.84
CA VAL A 361 -6.00 2.82 22.50
C VAL A 361 -4.94 2.63 21.41
N SER A 362 -3.70 3.08 21.64
CA SER A 362 -2.60 2.91 20.68
C SER A 362 -2.27 1.44 20.45
N MET A 363 -2.31 0.62 21.51
CA MET A 363 -2.10 -0.83 21.38
C MET A 363 -3.24 -1.49 20.58
N LEU A 364 -4.50 -1.16 20.88
CA LEU A 364 -5.66 -1.63 20.10
C LEU A 364 -5.54 -1.21 18.63
N TRP A 365 -5.14 0.03 18.38
CA TRP A 365 -4.97 0.56 17.03
C TRP A 365 -3.90 -0.19 16.24
N MET A 366 -2.81 -0.58 16.92
CA MET A 366 -1.75 -1.40 16.32
C MET A 366 -2.30 -2.73 15.80
N TYR A 367 -3.09 -3.43 16.61
CA TYR A 367 -3.69 -4.71 16.21
C TYR A 367 -4.87 -4.56 15.24
N ALA A 368 -5.58 -3.44 15.30
CA ALA A 368 -6.62 -3.10 14.33
C ALA A 368 -6.05 -2.59 12.98
N THR A 369 -4.75 -2.52 12.82
CA THR A 369 -4.08 -2.20 11.56
C THR A 369 -3.37 -3.46 11.06
N PRO A 370 -3.54 -3.89 9.79
CA PRO A 370 -2.90 -5.10 9.27
C PRO A 370 -1.40 -4.89 9.06
N ILE A 371 -0.65 -4.86 10.18
CA ILE A 371 0.80 -4.72 10.20
C ILE A 371 1.47 -6.07 10.07
N PHE A 372 0.98 -7.07 10.83
CA PHE A 372 1.61 -8.38 11.04
C PHE A 372 1.01 -9.50 10.19
N TYR A 373 -0.16 -9.29 9.63
CA TYR A 373 -0.96 -10.28 8.93
C TYR A 373 -1.47 -9.71 7.61
N PRO A 374 -1.72 -10.57 6.60
CA PRO A 374 -2.24 -10.14 5.31
C PRO A 374 -3.71 -9.73 5.41
N GLU A 375 -4.13 -8.88 4.49
CA GLU A 375 -5.51 -8.42 4.40
C GLU A 375 -6.48 -9.58 4.11
N SER A 376 -6.02 -10.65 3.45
CA SER A 376 -6.80 -11.86 3.11
C SER A 376 -7.33 -12.63 4.31
N ILE A 377 -6.69 -12.52 5.49
CA ILE A 377 -7.16 -13.19 6.72
C ILE A 377 -8.36 -12.48 7.36
N ILE A 378 -8.62 -11.22 6.97
CA ILE A 378 -9.67 -10.41 7.58
C ILE A 378 -11.03 -10.85 7.02
N PRO A 379 -11.97 -11.33 7.87
CA PRO A 379 -13.31 -11.68 7.42
C PRO A 379 -14.01 -10.47 6.78
N SER A 380 -14.78 -10.69 5.72
CA SER A 380 -15.48 -9.64 4.97
C SER A 380 -16.35 -8.73 5.85
N ASN A 381 -16.98 -9.28 6.88
CA ASN A 381 -17.81 -8.54 7.84
C ASN A 381 -17.02 -7.47 8.62
N PHE A 382 -15.74 -7.69 8.89
CA PHE A 382 -14.89 -6.74 9.62
C PHE A 382 -14.13 -5.79 8.71
N MET A 383 -14.09 -6.03 7.40
CA MET A 383 -13.37 -5.20 6.44
C MET A 383 -13.81 -3.72 6.47
N VAL A 384 -15.07 -3.45 6.77
CA VAL A 384 -15.59 -2.08 6.90
C VAL A 384 -14.87 -1.33 8.03
N ILE A 385 -14.65 -1.98 9.18
CA ILE A 385 -13.97 -1.39 10.34
C ILE A 385 -12.50 -1.08 9.98
N TYR A 386 -11.82 -1.98 9.28
CA TYR A 386 -10.44 -1.76 8.82
C TYR A 386 -10.35 -0.62 7.81
N LYS A 387 -11.31 -0.51 6.89
CA LYS A 387 -11.39 0.60 5.93
C LYS A 387 -11.72 1.96 6.59
N MET A 388 -12.26 1.99 7.80
CA MET A 388 -12.40 3.23 8.57
C MET A 388 -11.09 3.67 9.25
N ASN A 389 -10.11 2.78 9.35
CA ASN A 389 -8.83 3.08 9.98
C ASN A 389 -7.94 3.96 9.07
N PRO A 390 -7.60 5.20 9.47
CA PRO A 390 -6.78 6.08 8.65
C PRO A 390 -5.37 5.53 8.38
N LEU A 391 -4.77 4.84 9.35
CA LEU A 391 -3.44 4.24 9.19
C LEU A 391 -3.42 3.11 8.15
N TYR A 392 -4.52 2.36 8.04
CA TYR A 392 -4.66 1.32 7.02
C TYR A 392 -4.42 1.86 5.61
N HIS A 393 -5.09 2.96 5.24
CA HIS A 393 -4.96 3.54 3.91
C HIS A 393 -3.56 4.09 3.63
N ILE A 394 -2.94 4.74 4.63
CA ILE A 394 -1.62 5.33 4.47
C ILE A 394 -0.54 4.24 4.37
N ILE A 395 -0.60 3.21 5.23
CA ILE A 395 0.36 2.10 5.19
C ILE A 395 0.21 1.30 3.90
N ARG A 396 -1.02 1.02 3.46
CA ARG A 396 -1.30 0.36 2.18
C ARG A 396 -0.73 1.17 1.01
N PHE A 397 -0.95 2.49 0.99
CA PHE A 397 -0.39 3.40 0.00
C PHE A 397 1.14 3.29 -0.08
N ILE A 398 1.82 3.31 1.07
CA ILE A 398 3.29 3.20 1.14
C ILE A 398 3.76 1.80 0.71
N ARG A 399 3.03 0.73 1.05
CA ARG A 399 3.35 -0.64 0.64
C ARG A 399 3.29 -0.84 -0.87
N ILE A 400 2.26 -0.35 -1.54
CA ILE A 400 2.13 -0.40 -3.01
C ILE A 400 3.35 0.24 -3.67
N ILE A 401 3.82 1.38 -3.16
CA ILE A 401 5.01 2.07 -3.68
C ILE A 401 6.28 1.25 -3.47
N LEU A 402 6.46 0.65 -2.29
CA LEU A 402 7.71 0.01 -1.89
C LEU A 402 7.81 -1.46 -2.35
N ILE A 403 6.69 -2.20 -2.35
CA ILE A 403 6.66 -3.64 -2.65
C ILE A 403 6.33 -3.86 -4.12
N ASP A 404 5.22 -3.27 -4.61
CA ASP A 404 4.77 -3.47 -5.98
C ASP A 404 5.53 -2.54 -6.96
N GLY A 405 6.11 -1.45 -6.44
CA GLY A 405 6.88 -0.49 -7.23
C GLY A 405 6.06 0.28 -8.26
N ILE A 406 4.75 0.37 -8.08
CA ILE A 406 3.80 1.05 -8.97
C ILE A 406 3.19 2.26 -8.29
N SER A 407 2.63 3.18 -9.10
CA SER A 407 1.84 4.29 -8.57
C SER A 407 0.50 3.75 -8.08
N PRO A 408 0.08 4.07 -6.83
CA PRO A 408 -1.25 3.72 -6.37
C PRO A 408 -2.36 4.33 -7.24
N GLU A 409 -3.56 3.77 -7.16
CA GLU A 409 -4.73 4.28 -7.87
C GLU A 409 -5.08 5.72 -7.44
N PRO A 410 -5.66 6.55 -8.31
CA PRO A 410 -6.08 7.91 -7.96
C PRO A 410 -6.99 7.99 -6.73
N LYS A 411 -7.85 6.98 -6.53
CA LYS A 411 -8.70 6.85 -5.34
C LYS A 411 -7.87 6.73 -4.06
N ALA A 412 -6.72 6.05 -4.09
CA ALA A 412 -5.85 5.89 -2.93
C ALA A 412 -5.20 7.21 -2.51
N TYR A 413 -4.85 8.09 -3.46
CA TYR A 413 -4.37 9.44 -3.15
C TYR A 413 -5.45 10.28 -2.45
N ALA A 414 -6.68 10.27 -2.99
CA ALA A 414 -7.79 11.00 -2.41
C ALA A 414 -8.13 10.51 -0.99
N LEU A 415 -8.16 9.19 -0.79
CA LEU A 415 -8.38 8.57 0.52
C LEU A 415 -7.26 8.92 1.50
N ALA A 416 -5.99 8.79 1.10
CA ALA A 416 -4.85 9.13 1.96
C ALA A 416 -4.90 10.61 2.40
N LEU A 417 -5.26 11.53 1.50
CA LEU A 417 -5.47 12.93 1.85
C LEU A 417 -6.63 13.10 2.83
N LEU A 418 -7.79 12.52 2.53
CA LEU A 418 -8.99 12.66 3.35
C LEU A 418 -8.76 12.15 4.77
N VAL A 419 -8.23 10.92 4.92
CA VAL A 419 -7.99 10.31 6.23
C VAL A 419 -6.89 11.01 7.03
N SER A 420 -6.03 11.80 6.38
CA SER A 420 -4.97 12.57 7.03
C SER A 420 -5.44 13.96 7.42
N PHE A 421 -6.11 14.66 6.50
CA PHE A 421 -6.51 16.06 6.71
C PHE A 421 -7.75 16.22 7.60
N VAL A 422 -8.68 15.26 7.59
CA VAL A 422 -9.85 15.35 8.48
C VAL A 422 -9.45 15.33 9.96
N PRO A 423 -8.62 14.38 10.45
CA PRO A 423 -8.12 14.44 11.83
C PRO A 423 -7.28 15.69 12.12
N LEU A 424 -6.49 16.16 11.14
CA LEU A 424 -5.72 17.39 11.28
C LEU A 424 -6.63 18.61 11.49
N LEU A 425 -7.68 18.78 10.70
CA LEU A 425 -8.63 19.87 10.83
C LEU A 425 -9.39 19.81 12.15
N ILE A 426 -9.84 18.62 12.55
CA ILE A 426 -10.53 18.41 13.83
C ILE A 426 -9.57 18.75 14.98
N GLY A 427 -8.35 18.19 14.96
CA GLY A 427 -7.33 18.43 15.98
C GLY A 427 -6.95 19.89 16.12
N ALA A 428 -6.67 20.57 15.01
CA ALA A 428 -6.34 21.99 14.99
C ALA A 428 -7.52 22.86 15.48
N THR A 429 -8.76 22.52 15.13
CA THR A 429 -9.95 23.28 15.55
C THR A 429 -10.21 23.13 17.04
N VAL A 430 -10.17 21.90 17.57
CA VAL A 430 -10.33 21.63 19.01
C VAL A 430 -9.22 22.33 19.79
N PHE A 431 -7.97 22.16 19.37
CA PHE A 431 -6.81 22.78 20.00
C PHE A 431 -6.94 24.31 20.03
N LYS A 432 -7.32 24.93 18.91
CA LYS A 432 -7.54 26.39 18.81
C LYS A 432 -8.62 26.87 19.77
N LYS A 433 -9.74 26.14 19.90
CA LYS A 433 -10.85 26.51 20.80
C LYS A 433 -10.49 26.34 22.28
N THR A 434 -9.60 25.43 22.61
CA THR A 434 -9.26 25.08 24.01
C THR A 434 -7.97 25.73 24.52
N GLN A 435 -7.08 26.16 23.63
CA GLN A 435 -5.75 26.65 23.99
C GLN A 435 -5.73 27.82 24.98
N ASP A 436 -6.75 28.69 24.97
CA ASP A 436 -6.80 29.87 25.86
C ASP A 436 -6.97 29.47 27.34
N ARG A 437 -7.62 28.31 27.58
CA ARG A 437 -7.82 27.73 28.91
C ARG A 437 -6.62 26.92 29.42
N PHE A 438 -5.60 26.64 28.59
CA PHE A 438 -4.48 25.80 29.01
C PHE A 438 -3.70 26.40 30.18
N VAL A 439 -3.48 27.70 30.21
CA VAL A 439 -2.74 28.38 31.30
C VAL A 439 -3.39 28.22 32.67
N LEU A 440 -4.72 28.04 32.68
CA LEU A 440 -5.48 27.85 33.92
C LEU A 440 -5.45 26.41 34.43
N ASN A 441 -5.12 25.42 33.58
CA ASN A 441 -5.21 24.00 33.86
C ASN A 441 -3.85 23.26 33.82
N ILE A 442 -2.77 23.97 33.61
CA ILE A 442 -1.39 23.42 33.57
C ILE A 442 -0.76 23.35 34.96
#